data_3f778cc7b246b6a2b68bf6e0e175479f
#
_entry.id   3f778cc7b246b6a2b68bf6e0e175479f
#
_cell.length_a   1.000
_cell.length_b   1.000
_cell.length_c   1.000
_cell.angle_alpha   90.00
_cell.angle_beta   90.00
_cell.angle_gamma   90.00
#
_symmetry.space_group_name_H-M   'P 1'
#
loop_
_entity.id
_entity.type
_entity.pdbx_description
1 polymer ?
#
loop_
_entity_poly.entity_id
_entity_poly.type
_entity_poly.pdbx_seq_one_letter_code
_entity_poly.pdbx_strand_id
1 'polypeptide(L)'
;EIQAEKPVEVIAELEQEDSSPRFMPTSRLALVSALKLVSCKNVPAKMEDAHQRLLKTKDLKIADRSLRDEINDRLMPVVHFDFDQIKIKPDYQKLLRQQSSCVMKALEARGDMIVQIEGHADERGSDEYNLALGHRRANAIANSIMAYLSDSTLVRILSYGEEFPLDRNSGKNAWDKNRRVEFTLLLKP
;
A
#
# COMPACT_ATOMS: atom_id res chain seq x y z
N GLU A 1 10.22 -15.68 -37.54
CA GLU A 1 9.21 -16.33 -36.69
C GLU A 1 9.54 -16.03 -35.24
N ILE A 2 8.81 -15.07 -34.64
CA ILE A 2 8.93 -14.72 -33.24
C ILE A 2 7.81 -15.46 -32.51
N GLN A 3 8.16 -16.49 -31.75
CA GLN A 3 7.20 -17.19 -30.89
C GLN A 3 6.82 -16.28 -29.72
N ALA A 4 5.52 -15.97 -29.64
CA ALA A 4 4.94 -15.25 -28.53
C ALA A 4 4.88 -16.17 -27.29
N GLU A 5 5.59 -15.83 -26.24
CA GLU A 5 5.48 -16.48 -24.93
C GLU A 5 4.10 -16.24 -24.31
N LYS A 6 3.48 -17.31 -23.83
CA LYS A 6 2.13 -17.35 -23.28
C LYS A 6 2.08 -16.74 -21.86
N PRO A 7 1.19 -15.81 -21.54
CA PRO A 7 1.01 -15.30 -20.18
C PRO A 7 -0.03 -16.14 -19.39
N VAL A 8 0.11 -17.45 -19.32
CA VAL A 8 -0.95 -18.33 -18.77
C VAL A 8 -0.64 -18.91 -17.38
N GLU A 9 0.62 -18.90 -16.93
CA GLU A 9 0.97 -19.57 -15.65
C GLU A 9 0.73 -18.77 -14.38
N VAL A 10 0.60 -17.45 -14.44
CA VAL A 10 0.40 -16.61 -13.24
C VAL A 10 -1.03 -16.67 -12.70
N ILE A 11 -1.99 -17.08 -13.50
CA ILE A 11 -3.40 -17.16 -13.11
C ILE A 11 -3.74 -18.45 -12.36
N ALA A 12 -3.00 -19.52 -12.59
CA ALA A 12 -3.30 -20.83 -12.00
C ALA A 12 -2.96 -20.94 -10.48
N GLU A 13 -1.96 -20.21 -10.00
CA GLU A 13 -1.61 -20.21 -8.56
C GLU A 13 -2.62 -19.46 -7.67
N LEU A 14 -3.44 -18.59 -8.25
CA LEU A 14 -4.50 -17.88 -7.52
C LEU A 14 -5.79 -18.70 -7.39
N GLU A 15 -5.88 -19.84 -8.04
CA GLU A 15 -7.14 -20.58 -8.18
C GLU A 15 -7.44 -21.61 -7.08
N GLN A 16 -6.56 -21.86 -6.13
CA GLN A 16 -6.73 -23.07 -5.31
C GLN A 16 -7.10 -22.90 -3.83
N GLU A 17 -7.42 -21.74 -3.25
CA GLU A 17 -7.81 -21.74 -1.83
C GLU A 17 -8.66 -20.54 -1.36
N ASP A 18 -9.82 -20.24 -1.94
CA ASP A 18 -10.91 -19.60 -1.17
C ASP A 18 -12.24 -19.67 -1.94
N SER A 19 -13.25 -20.30 -1.34
CA SER A 19 -14.61 -20.42 -1.89
C SER A 19 -15.47 -19.16 -1.68
N SER A 20 -14.89 -18.06 -1.21
CA SER A 20 -15.57 -16.76 -1.16
C SER A 20 -15.65 -16.14 -2.56
N PRO A 21 -16.73 -15.39 -2.89
CA PRO A 21 -16.85 -14.75 -4.19
C PRO A 21 -15.67 -13.80 -4.40
N ARG A 22 -14.85 -14.11 -5.42
CA ARG A 22 -13.63 -13.33 -5.75
C ARG A 22 -14.02 -11.91 -6.08
N PHE A 23 -13.52 -10.99 -5.26
CA PHE A 23 -13.64 -9.57 -5.55
C PHE A 23 -12.71 -9.20 -6.72
N MET A 24 -13.29 -8.71 -7.80
CA MET A 24 -12.54 -8.19 -8.94
C MET A 24 -12.67 -6.66 -8.96
N PRO A 25 -11.58 -5.93 -8.68
CA PRO A 25 -11.58 -4.47 -8.75
C PRO A 25 -11.92 -3.97 -10.16
N THR A 26 -12.72 -2.93 -10.27
CA THR A 26 -13.08 -2.28 -11.54
C THR A 26 -12.05 -1.23 -11.98
N SER A 27 -11.34 -0.62 -11.02
CA SER A 27 -10.25 0.31 -11.29
C SER A 27 -8.99 -0.46 -11.72
N ARG A 28 -8.38 -0.02 -12.85
CA ARG A 28 -7.10 -0.60 -13.32
C ARG A 28 -6.00 -0.56 -12.25
N LEU A 29 -5.87 0.54 -11.52
CA LEU A 29 -4.88 0.70 -10.46
C LEU A 29 -5.17 -0.21 -9.26
N ALA A 30 -6.45 -0.34 -8.87
CA ALA A 30 -6.85 -1.24 -7.81
C ALA A 30 -6.63 -2.72 -8.21
N LEU A 31 -6.89 -3.08 -9.47
CA LEU A 31 -6.61 -4.42 -9.98
C LEU A 31 -5.12 -4.76 -9.90
N VAL A 32 -4.25 -3.84 -10.33
CA VAL A 32 -2.79 -4.04 -10.24
C VAL A 32 -2.36 -4.22 -8.79
N SER A 33 -2.89 -3.42 -7.86
CA SER A 33 -2.61 -3.58 -6.42
C SER A 33 -3.08 -4.95 -5.91
N ALA A 34 -4.29 -5.38 -6.29
CA ALA A 34 -4.86 -6.65 -5.85
C ALA A 34 -4.03 -7.87 -6.33
N LEU A 35 -3.55 -7.83 -7.57
CA LEU A 35 -2.76 -8.93 -8.15
C LEU A 35 -1.39 -9.13 -7.49
N LYS A 36 -0.89 -8.10 -6.81
CA LYS A 36 0.41 -8.14 -6.13
C LYS A 36 0.32 -8.53 -4.65
N LEU A 37 -0.88 -8.58 -4.07
CA LEU A 37 -1.03 -8.82 -2.63
C LEU A 37 -0.69 -10.26 -2.25
N VAL A 38 0.04 -10.37 -1.16
CA VAL A 38 0.35 -11.65 -0.51
C VAL A 38 -0.92 -12.22 0.13
N SER A 39 -1.17 -13.52 -0.03
CA SER A 39 -2.27 -14.18 0.67
C SER A 39 -2.09 -14.09 2.19
N CYS A 40 -3.19 -14.01 2.93
CA CYS A 40 -3.16 -13.87 4.39
C CYS A 40 -2.33 -14.95 5.10
N LYS A 41 -2.33 -16.18 4.62
CA LYS A 41 -1.51 -17.27 5.19
C LYS A 41 -0.02 -17.02 5.11
N ASN A 42 0.43 -16.25 4.11
CA ASN A 42 1.85 -15.95 3.87
C ASN A 42 2.29 -14.60 4.48
N VAL A 43 1.36 -13.80 5.01
CA VAL A 43 1.67 -12.50 5.62
C VAL A 43 2.70 -12.62 6.75
N PRO A 44 2.61 -13.57 7.71
CA PRO A 44 3.60 -13.66 8.78
C PRO A 44 5.03 -13.91 8.25
N ALA A 45 5.18 -14.80 7.27
CA ALA A 45 6.50 -15.09 6.67
C ALA A 45 7.07 -13.88 5.90
N LYS A 46 6.20 -13.16 5.17
CA LYS A 46 6.60 -11.94 4.48
C LYS A 46 6.97 -10.80 5.42
N MET A 47 6.27 -10.69 6.53
CA MET A 47 6.56 -9.69 7.56
C MET A 47 7.89 -10.01 8.28
N GLU A 48 8.20 -11.29 8.50
CA GLU A 48 9.51 -11.72 9.02
C GLU A 48 10.64 -11.37 8.03
N ASP A 49 10.48 -11.63 6.74
CA ASP A 49 11.45 -11.25 5.72
C ASP A 49 11.68 -9.72 5.70
N ALA A 50 10.61 -8.93 5.75
CA ALA A 50 10.69 -7.47 5.84
C ALA A 50 11.44 -7.02 7.10
N HIS A 51 11.17 -7.64 8.25
CA HIS A 51 11.86 -7.34 9.51
C HIS A 51 13.36 -7.63 9.42
N GLN A 52 13.75 -8.78 8.88
CA GLN A 52 15.16 -9.13 8.70
C GLN A 52 15.90 -8.15 7.77
N ARG A 53 15.22 -7.62 6.76
CA ARG A 53 15.77 -6.59 5.87
C ARG A 53 15.93 -5.25 6.60
N LEU A 54 14.93 -4.86 7.38
CA LEU A 54 14.98 -3.64 8.18
C LEU A 54 16.11 -3.66 9.21
N LEU A 55 16.36 -4.80 9.85
CA LEU A 55 17.49 -4.95 10.79
C LEU A 55 18.88 -4.78 10.11
N LYS A 56 18.99 -5.13 8.84
CA LYS A 56 20.22 -4.96 8.06
C LYS A 56 20.41 -3.52 7.54
N THR A 57 19.33 -2.77 7.45
CA THR A 57 19.32 -1.40 6.91
C THR A 57 19.33 -0.42 8.05
N LYS A 58 20.53 0.07 8.44
CA LYS A 58 20.70 0.96 9.62
C LYS A 58 19.92 2.27 9.52
N ASP A 59 19.64 2.74 8.30
CA ASP A 59 18.84 3.94 8.04
C ASP A 59 17.96 3.70 6.82
N LEU A 60 16.71 3.30 7.03
CA LEU A 60 15.73 3.22 5.95
C LEU A 60 15.40 4.63 5.48
N LYS A 61 16.16 5.12 4.51
CA LYS A 61 15.86 6.39 3.86
C LYS A 61 14.62 6.21 3.00
N ILE A 62 13.80 7.25 2.93
CA ILE A 62 12.67 7.33 1.99
C ILE A 62 13.08 6.98 0.55
N ALA A 63 14.36 7.11 0.24
CA ALA A 63 14.98 6.78 -1.04
C ALA A 63 15.17 5.26 -1.27
N ASP A 64 15.09 4.40 -0.26
CA ASP A 64 15.15 2.96 -0.46
C ASP A 64 13.80 2.42 -0.93
N ARG A 65 13.55 2.69 -2.22
CA ARG A 65 12.29 2.39 -2.87
C ARG A 65 12.05 0.90 -3.03
N SER A 66 13.11 0.09 -3.18
CA SER A 66 12.97 -1.35 -3.43
C SER A 66 12.31 -2.08 -2.26
N LEU A 67 12.74 -1.82 -1.03
CA LEU A 67 12.14 -2.41 0.17
C LEU A 67 10.72 -1.88 0.41
N ARG A 68 10.52 -0.57 0.20
CA ARG A 68 9.21 0.06 0.33
C ARG A 68 8.20 -0.49 -0.69
N ASP A 69 8.61 -0.60 -1.96
CA ASP A 69 7.79 -1.14 -3.04
C ASP A 69 7.41 -2.60 -2.76
N GLU A 70 8.30 -3.39 -2.20
CA GLU A 70 8.00 -4.77 -1.83
C GLU A 70 6.90 -4.86 -0.75
N ILE A 71 6.95 -4.00 0.27
CA ILE A 71 5.92 -3.96 1.32
C ILE A 71 4.60 -3.44 0.75
N ASN A 72 4.64 -2.33 0.02
CA ASN A 72 3.45 -1.70 -0.54
C ASN A 72 2.74 -2.61 -1.56
N ASP A 73 3.51 -3.28 -2.41
CA ASP A 73 2.96 -4.12 -3.47
C ASP A 73 2.49 -5.50 -2.98
N ARG A 74 2.91 -5.91 -1.78
CA ARG A 74 2.71 -7.28 -1.32
C ARG A 74 1.91 -7.42 -0.04
N LEU A 75 2.14 -6.60 0.96
CA LEU A 75 1.43 -6.69 2.24
C LEU A 75 0.17 -5.84 2.26
N MET A 76 0.23 -4.62 1.77
CA MET A 76 -0.91 -3.71 1.71
C MET A 76 -1.07 -3.11 0.30
N PRO A 77 -2.30 -2.81 -0.14
CA PRO A 77 -2.51 -2.19 -1.44
C PRO A 77 -2.05 -0.74 -1.44
N VAL A 78 -1.44 -0.28 -2.54
CA VAL A 78 -1.32 1.16 -2.81
C VAL A 78 -2.72 1.70 -3.15
N VAL A 79 -3.17 2.70 -2.43
CA VAL A 79 -4.53 3.28 -2.58
C VAL A 79 -4.46 4.58 -3.35
N HIS A 80 -5.15 4.64 -4.49
CA HIS A 80 -5.19 5.83 -5.35
C HIS A 80 -6.49 6.63 -5.18
N PHE A 81 -6.36 7.94 -5.27
CA PHE A 81 -7.44 8.92 -5.08
C PHE A 81 -7.74 9.70 -6.35
N ASP A 82 -8.98 10.19 -6.46
CA ASP A 82 -9.32 11.14 -7.48
C ASP A 82 -8.76 12.53 -7.18
N PHE A 83 -8.80 13.40 -8.18
CA PHE A 83 -8.30 14.76 -8.04
C PHE A 83 -9.03 15.47 -6.88
N ASP A 84 -8.26 16.06 -6.00
CA ASP A 84 -8.72 16.80 -4.82
C ASP A 84 -9.68 16.02 -3.89
N GLN A 85 -9.63 14.67 -3.94
CA GLN A 85 -10.47 13.82 -3.11
C GLN A 85 -9.65 13.11 -2.01
N ILE A 86 -10.35 12.88 -0.89
CA ILE A 86 -9.89 12.07 0.25
C ILE A 86 -10.73 10.80 0.45
N LYS A 87 -11.81 10.67 -0.34
CA LYS A 87 -12.71 9.52 -0.25
C LYS A 87 -12.06 8.27 -0.84
N ILE A 88 -12.02 7.22 -0.05
CA ILE A 88 -11.53 5.91 -0.50
C ILE A 88 -12.56 5.29 -1.44
N LYS A 89 -12.12 4.94 -2.65
CA LYS A 89 -13.00 4.29 -3.65
C LYS A 89 -13.47 2.92 -3.17
N PRO A 90 -14.67 2.46 -3.58
CA PRO A 90 -15.23 1.17 -3.14
C PRO A 90 -14.30 -0.03 -3.36
N ASP A 91 -13.59 -0.07 -4.50
CA ASP A 91 -12.64 -1.13 -4.82
C ASP A 91 -11.53 -1.23 -3.78
N TYR A 92 -10.94 -0.09 -3.42
CA TYR A 92 -9.90 -0.04 -2.38
C TYR A 92 -10.45 -0.32 -0.98
N GLN A 93 -11.69 0.10 -0.67
CA GLN A 93 -12.31 -0.23 0.61
C GLN A 93 -12.42 -1.75 0.81
N LYS A 94 -12.75 -2.50 -0.26
CA LYS A 94 -12.81 -3.97 -0.21
C LYS A 94 -11.41 -4.57 -0.03
N LEU A 95 -10.43 -4.12 -0.82
CA LEU A 95 -9.03 -4.58 -0.68
C LEU A 95 -8.48 -4.33 0.72
N LEU A 96 -8.70 -3.13 1.26
CA LEU A 96 -8.26 -2.78 2.61
C LEU A 96 -8.92 -3.70 3.65
N ARG A 97 -10.23 -3.93 3.59
CA ARG A 97 -10.91 -4.84 4.53
C ARG A 97 -10.36 -6.25 4.48
N GLN A 98 -10.12 -6.79 3.28
CA GLN A 98 -9.60 -8.14 3.11
C GLN A 98 -8.17 -8.28 3.63
N GLN A 99 -7.33 -7.31 3.34
CA GLN A 99 -5.89 -7.39 3.64
C GLN A 99 -5.56 -6.92 5.07
N SER A 100 -6.21 -5.86 5.56
CA SER A 100 -5.85 -5.25 6.85
C SER A 100 -6.04 -6.21 8.02
N SER A 101 -7.08 -7.05 8.00
CA SER A 101 -7.34 -7.95 9.12
C SER A 101 -6.18 -8.92 9.38
N CYS A 102 -5.56 -9.46 8.34
CA CYS A 102 -4.44 -10.38 8.51
C CYS A 102 -3.10 -9.66 8.72
N VAL A 103 -2.87 -8.52 8.04
CA VAL A 103 -1.62 -7.75 8.17
C VAL A 103 -1.54 -7.10 9.55
N MET A 104 -2.62 -6.49 10.04
CA MET A 104 -2.63 -5.83 11.34
C MET A 104 -2.50 -6.85 12.49
N LYS A 105 -3.16 -8.01 12.40
CA LYS A 105 -2.96 -9.09 13.39
C LYS A 105 -1.53 -9.60 13.43
N ALA A 106 -0.88 -9.76 12.27
CA ALA A 106 0.51 -10.16 12.23
C ALA A 106 1.45 -9.08 12.79
N LEU A 107 1.15 -7.82 12.56
CA LEU A 107 1.88 -6.68 13.12
C LEU A 107 1.78 -6.64 14.65
N GLU A 108 0.57 -6.79 15.21
CA GLU A 108 0.36 -6.86 16.66
C GLU A 108 1.07 -8.05 17.30
N ALA A 109 0.99 -9.23 16.68
CA ALA A 109 1.62 -10.43 17.20
C ALA A 109 3.15 -10.31 17.29
N ARG A 110 3.75 -9.49 16.42
CA ARG A 110 5.19 -9.20 16.47
C ARG A 110 5.53 -8.17 17.54
N GLY A 111 4.85 -7.04 17.57
CA GLY A 111 5.06 -5.95 18.53
C GLY A 111 6.35 -5.14 18.37
N ASP A 112 7.26 -5.55 17.48
CA ASP A 112 8.57 -4.94 17.22
C ASP A 112 8.62 -4.04 15.97
N MET A 113 7.48 -3.90 15.28
CA MET A 113 7.32 -3.11 14.06
C MET A 113 6.12 -2.19 14.15
N ILE A 114 6.17 -1.12 13.37
CA ILE A 114 5.05 -0.21 13.13
C ILE A 114 4.78 -0.11 11.63
N VAL A 115 3.57 0.27 11.26
CA VAL A 115 3.21 0.64 9.90
C VAL A 115 3.13 2.15 9.77
N GLN A 116 3.88 2.74 8.84
CA GLN A 116 3.77 4.13 8.45
C GLN A 116 2.87 4.24 7.22
N ILE A 117 1.86 5.09 7.32
CA ILE A 117 0.90 5.39 6.25
C ILE A 117 1.29 6.72 5.65
N GLU A 118 1.66 6.71 4.37
CA GLU A 118 2.28 7.83 3.67
C GLU A 118 1.33 8.41 2.62
N GLY A 119 0.93 9.66 2.80
CA GLY A 119 0.02 10.35 1.89
C GLY A 119 0.76 11.21 0.88
N HIS A 120 0.31 11.13 -0.38
CA HIS A 120 0.86 11.86 -1.50
C HIS A 120 -0.21 12.60 -2.31
N ALA A 121 0.21 13.68 -2.96
CA ALA A 121 -0.58 14.46 -3.90
C ALA A 121 0.09 14.47 -5.29
N ASP A 122 -0.61 14.97 -6.30
CA ASP A 122 0.02 15.34 -7.56
C ASP A 122 0.55 16.79 -7.48
N GLU A 123 1.34 17.21 -8.47
CA GLU A 123 2.05 18.49 -8.53
C GLU A 123 1.18 19.75 -8.61
N ARG A 124 -0.15 19.61 -8.65
CA ARG A 124 -1.05 20.73 -8.81
C ARG A 124 -1.49 21.30 -7.46
N GLY A 125 -1.28 22.59 -7.26
CA GLY A 125 -1.62 23.30 -6.03
C GLY A 125 -0.38 23.92 -5.38
N SER A 126 -0.50 24.38 -4.13
CA SER A 126 0.65 24.80 -3.35
C SER A 126 1.19 23.63 -2.51
N ASP A 127 2.47 23.70 -2.16
CA ASP A 127 3.14 22.69 -1.32
C ASP A 127 2.38 22.45 -0.01
N GLU A 128 1.95 23.54 0.66
CA GLU A 128 1.22 23.46 1.91
C GLU A 128 -0.14 22.78 1.73
N TYR A 129 -0.84 23.11 0.63
CA TYR A 129 -2.12 22.47 0.31
C TYR A 129 -1.94 20.99 0.06
N ASN A 130 -0.93 20.60 -0.76
CA ASN A 130 -0.65 19.22 -1.12
C ASN A 130 -0.16 18.40 0.08
N LEU A 131 0.63 19.02 0.98
CA LEU A 131 1.03 18.41 2.25
C LEU A 131 -0.21 18.11 3.12
N ALA A 132 -1.12 19.07 3.27
CA ALA A 132 -2.36 18.89 4.01
C ALA A 132 -3.29 17.86 3.37
N LEU A 133 -3.40 17.84 2.03
CA LEU A 133 -4.21 16.86 1.28
C LEU A 133 -3.65 15.44 1.46
N GLY A 134 -2.34 15.26 1.34
CA GLY A 134 -1.68 13.98 1.59
C GLY A 134 -1.93 13.48 3.01
N HIS A 135 -1.85 14.37 4.01
CA HIS A 135 -2.14 14.02 5.41
C HIS A 135 -3.61 13.56 5.59
N ARG A 136 -4.58 14.28 5.01
CA ARG A 136 -6.00 13.89 5.07
C ARG A 136 -6.26 12.55 4.41
N ARG A 137 -5.60 12.23 3.29
CA ARG A 137 -5.67 10.91 2.62
C ARG A 137 -5.12 9.80 3.50
N ALA A 138 -3.92 10.00 4.06
CA ALA A 138 -3.30 9.03 4.96
C ALA A 138 -4.15 8.79 6.21
N ASN A 139 -4.74 9.84 6.78
CA ASN A 139 -5.65 9.74 7.93
C ASN A 139 -6.93 8.98 7.61
N ALA A 140 -7.52 9.18 6.41
CA ALA A 140 -8.69 8.42 5.98
C ALA A 140 -8.40 6.91 5.90
N ILE A 141 -7.22 6.54 5.39
CA ILE A 141 -6.76 5.15 5.36
C ILE A 141 -6.50 4.63 6.78
N ALA A 142 -5.79 5.39 7.63
CA ALA A 142 -5.52 5.00 9.01
C ALA A 142 -6.82 4.67 9.76
N ASN A 143 -7.83 5.54 9.68
CA ASN A 143 -9.14 5.30 10.28
C ASN A 143 -9.81 4.01 9.77
N SER A 144 -9.62 3.69 8.50
CA SER A 144 -10.16 2.46 7.90
C SER A 144 -9.50 1.18 8.43
N ILE A 145 -8.20 1.22 8.74
CA ILE A 145 -7.44 0.03 9.18
C ILE A 145 -7.32 -0.09 10.70
N MET A 146 -7.42 1.01 11.44
CA MET A 146 -7.34 1.00 12.91
C MET A 146 -8.43 0.16 13.58
N ALA A 147 -9.54 -0.09 12.89
CA ALA A 147 -10.58 -1.02 13.37
C ALA A 147 -10.09 -2.47 13.54
N TYR A 148 -8.94 -2.82 12.97
CA TYR A 148 -8.32 -4.15 13.05
C TYR A 148 -7.12 -4.21 14.01
N LEU A 149 -6.87 -3.14 14.75
CA LEU A 149 -5.79 -3.02 15.73
C LEU A 149 -6.35 -2.74 17.11
N SER A 150 -5.81 -3.35 18.14
CA SER A 150 -6.04 -2.98 19.53
C SER A 150 -5.04 -1.92 20.02
N ASP A 151 -3.86 -1.83 19.41
CA ASP A 151 -2.83 -0.86 19.74
C ASP A 151 -2.63 0.17 18.61
N SER A 152 -3.18 1.36 18.78
CA SER A 152 -3.04 2.47 17.83
C SER A 152 -1.61 3.01 17.70
N THR A 153 -0.72 2.70 18.65
CA THR A 153 0.70 3.12 18.59
C THR A 153 1.49 2.41 17.50
N LEU A 154 0.92 1.34 16.94
CA LEU A 154 1.51 0.62 15.80
C LEU A 154 1.29 1.32 14.45
N VAL A 155 0.54 2.41 14.42
CA VAL A 155 0.28 3.20 13.21
C VAL A 155 0.89 4.59 13.32
N ARG A 156 1.65 4.97 12.30
CA ARG A 156 2.20 6.31 12.12
C ARG A 156 1.67 6.91 10.82
N ILE A 157 1.27 8.18 10.86
CA ILE A 157 0.78 8.91 9.68
C ILE A 157 1.83 9.93 9.27
N LEU A 158 2.13 9.99 7.98
CA LEU A 158 3.04 10.97 7.40
C LEU A 158 2.50 11.45 6.06
N SER A 159 2.73 12.71 5.73
CA SER A 159 2.46 13.26 4.41
C SER A 159 3.75 13.76 3.79
N TYR A 160 3.90 13.48 2.51
CA TYR A 160 4.96 14.01 1.68
C TYR A 160 4.45 15.01 0.65
N GLY A 161 3.11 15.29 0.63
CA GLY A 161 2.55 16.16 -0.40
C GLY A 161 2.94 15.67 -1.80
N GLU A 162 3.54 16.52 -2.59
CA GLU A 162 4.00 16.25 -3.95
C GLU A 162 5.50 15.90 -4.06
N GLU A 163 6.25 15.96 -2.94
CA GLU A 163 7.71 15.85 -2.91
C GLU A 163 8.28 14.53 -3.46
N PHE A 164 7.52 13.43 -3.36
CA PHE A 164 7.98 12.11 -3.79
C PHE A 164 7.05 11.48 -4.82
N PRO A 165 7.04 12.01 -6.08
CA PRO A 165 6.20 11.47 -7.13
C PRO A 165 6.66 10.07 -7.56
N LEU A 166 5.70 9.18 -7.86
CA LEU A 166 5.96 7.91 -8.54
C LEU A 166 6.32 8.11 -10.01
N ASP A 167 5.64 9.06 -10.63
CA ASP A 167 5.86 9.43 -12.02
C ASP A 167 6.14 10.93 -12.06
N ARG A 168 7.35 11.28 -12.52
CA ARG A 168 7.83 12.67 -12.59
C ARG A 168 7.38 13.41 -13.84
N ASN A 169 6.66 12.73 -14.73
CA ASN A 169 6.06 13.39 -15.88
C ASN A 169 4.84 14.20 -15.44
N SER A 170 4.50 15.21 -16.21
CA SER A 170 3.24 15.94 -16.06
C SER A 170 2.13 15.30 -16.87
N GLY A 171 0.89 15.48 -16.42
CA GLY A 171 -0.29 15.04 -17.12
C GLY A 171 -1.08 13.95 -16.39
N LYS A 172 -2.25 13.66 -16.94
CA LYS A 172 -3.27 12.83 -16.25
C LYS A 172 -2.74 11.49 -15.76
N ASN A 173 -1.97 10.78 -16.57
CA ASN A 173 -1.47 9.45 -16.19
C ASN A 173 -0.48 9.51 -15.02
N ALA A 174 0.39 10.51 -14.99
CA ALA A 174 1.33 10.74 -13.89
C ALA A 174 0.58 11.18 -12.64
N TRP A 175 -0.34 12.13 -12.76
CA TRP A 175 -1.16 12.60 -11.64
C TRP A 175 -1.97 11.48 -10.99
N ASP A 176 -2.59 10.60 -11.80
CA ASP A 176 -3.36 9.44 -11.29
C ASP A 176 -2.48 8.50 -10.46
N LYS A 177 -1.21 8.29 -10.82
CA LYS A 177 -0.26 7.49 -10.05
C LYS A 177 0.22 8.20 -8.78
N ASN A 178 0.40 9.52 -8.86
CA ASN A 178 0.97 10.31 -7.77
C ASN A 178 -0.03 10.54 -6.63
N ARG A 179 -1.34 10.64 -6.93
CA ARG A 179 -2.40 10.75 -5.91
C ARG A 179 -2.63 9.41 -5.21
N ARG A 180 -1.83 9.12 -4.19
CA ARG A 180 -1.85 7.82 -3.54
C ARG A 180 -1.58 7.87 -2.04
N VAL A 181 -1.86 6.76 -1.39
CA VAL A 181 -1.36 6.42 -0.06
C VAL A 181 -0.59 5.11 -0.16
N GLU A 182 0.58 5.09 0.42
CA GLU A 182 1.47 3.94 0.54
C GLU A 182 1.61 3.52 2.00
N PHE A 183 2.10 2.29 2.20
CA PHE A 183 2.37 1.72 3.52
C PHE A 183 3.84 1.31 3.60
N THR A 184 4.50 1.66 4.69
CA THR A 184 5.89 1.28 4.94
C THR A 184 6.02 0.68 6.32
N LEU A 185 6.58 -0.51 6.42
CA LEU A 185 6.93 -1.10 7.71
C LEU A 185 8.24 -0.46 8.23
N LEU A 186 8.26 -0.16 9.52
CA LEU A 186 9.42 0.34 10.22
C LEU A 186 9.63 -0.47 11.49
N LEU A 187 10.86 -0.53 11.99
CA LEU A 187 11.11 -1.04 13.33
C LEU A 187 10.51 -0.08 14.37
N LYS A 188 9.94 -0.64 15.41
CA LYS A 188 9.48 0.16 16.54
C LYS A 188 10.70 0.78 17.23
N PRO A 189 10.71 2.09 17.51
CA PRO A 189 11.82 2.77 18.18
C PRO A 189 12.09 2.21 19.58
#